data_db6562df2d1a999d3198f1c330701915
#
_entry.id   db6562df2d1a999d3198f1c330701915
#
_cell.length_a   1.000
_cell.length_b   1.000
_cell.length_c   1.000
_cell.angle_alpha   90.00
_cell.angle_beta   90.00
_cell.angle_gamma   90.00
#
_symmetry.space_group_name_H-M   'P 1'
#
loop_
_entity.id
_entity.type
_entity.pdbx_description
1 polymer ?
#
loop_
_entity_poly.entity_id
_entity_poly.type
_entity_poly.pdbx_seq_one_letter_code
_entity_poly.pdbx_strand_id
1 'polypeptide(L)'
;MAAPTVRSGTGTPGTPRVLRAMNDRAALDLLVAHGPLTRTRISALTGLSKPTASQLLGRLAETGLVRTRSKERGRPGPDALLYEIDPRAARVAALSVDPRGVSAVVADIAGTVVGRARVAAEPAAEGSRDRTAWLVGEAVDRALRQAGSGQHRPHTTVVGTPGAVDPRSGELRYAPHLPGLHSRTLHTELAEALGGPVVIENDVNLAALAERHTGAARGHDDFVLLWVDDGIGAAVFVDGVLLRGATGGAGELGYMPLPGAPLARGGPGAYAGPDAGGGFQSLVSVPGVCRTLG
;
A
#
# COMPACT_ATOMS: atom_id res chain seq x y z
N MET A 1 13.95 43.19 -4.20
CA MET A 1 13.79 41.84 -3.58
C MET A 1 12.48 41.84 -2.83
N ALA A 2 11.45 41.24 -3.41
CA ALA A 2 10.13 41.11 -2.78
C ALA A 2 10.06 39.71 -2.15
N ALA A 3 9.66 39.67 -0.87
CA ALA A 3 9.50 38.45 -0.12
C ALA A 3 8.36 37.57 -0.68
N PRO A 4 8.45 36.23 -0.69
CA PRO A 4 7.38 35.39 -1.19
C PRO A 4 6.19 35.44 -0.22
N THR A 5 5.04 35.78 -0.74
CA THR A 5 3.75 35.79 -0.05
C THR A 5 3.36 34.32 0.23
N VAL A 6 3.35 33.93 1.49
CA VAL A 6 2.79 32.65 1.94
C VAL A 6 1.29 32.67 1.63
N ARG A 7 0.84 31.82 0.71
CA ARG A 7 -0.59 31.58 0.48
C ARG A 7 -1.16 30.86 1.71
N SER A 8 -1.88 31.59 2.54
CA SER A 8 -2.73 31.02 3.57
C SER A 8 -3.79 30.13 2.89
N GLY A 9 -3.66 28.82 3.05
CA GLY A 9 -4.67 27.87 2.62
C GLY A 9 -5.96 28.18 3.38
N THR A 10 -7.01 28.59 2.67
CA THR A 10 -8.37 28.67 3.19
C THR A 10 -8.86 27.24 3.44
N GLY A 11 -8.61 26.72 4.65
CA GLY A 11 -9.19 25.46 5.10
C GLY A 11 -10.70 25.58 5.06
N THR A 12 -11.37 24.72 4.32
CA THR A 12 -12.84 24.59 4.34
C THR A 12 -13.27 24.36 5.78
N PRO A 13 -14.23 25.15 6.36
CA PRO A 13 -14.67 24.94 7.71
C PRO A 13 -15.15 23.50 7.89
N GLY A 14 -14.55 22.77 8.83
CA GLY A 14 -14.90 21.39 9.07
C GLY A 14 -16.35 21.25 9.49
N THR A 15 -17.17 20.61 8.68
CA THR A 15 -18.54 20.30 9.06
C THR A 15 -18.54 19.36 10.26
N PRO A 16 -19.59 19.33 11.10
CA PRO A 16 -19.70 18.39 12.23
C PRO A 16 -19.49 16.93 11.81
N ARG A 17 -19.75 16.58 10.54
CA ARG A 17 -19.52 15.26 9.98
C ARG A 17 -18.02 15.00 9.77
N VAL A 18 -17.28 15.97 9.24
CA VAL A 18 -15.82 15.88 9.04
C VAL A 18 -15.09 15.75 10.36
N LEU A 19 -15.46 16.59 11.36
CA LEU A 19 -14.87 16.51 12.70
C LEU A 19 -15.14 15.16 13.36
N ARG A 20 -16.33 14.59 13.20
CA ARG A 20 -16.64 13.25 13.69
C ARG A 20 -15.77 12.19 13.04
N ALA A 21 -15.65 12.20 11.72
CA ALA A 21 -14.81 11.25 10.99
C ALA A 21 -13.32 11.35 11.39
N MET A 22 -12.81 12.56 11.62
CA MET A 22 -11.46 12.78 12.12
C MET A 22 -11.27 12.19 13.53
N ASN A 23 -12.23 12.41 14.42
CA ASN A 23 -12.16 11.86 15.78
C ASN A 23 -12.28 10.34 15.79
N ASP A 24 -13.17 9.78 14.97
CA ASP A 24 -13.34 8.33 14.82
C ASP A 24 -12.03 7.71 14.31
N ARG A 25 -11.39 8.32 13.29
CA ARG A 25 -10.10 7.90 12.78
C ARG A 25 -9.00 7.98 13.85
N ALA A 26 -8.88 9.11 14.57
CA ALA A 26 -7.87 9.26 15.61
C ALA A 26 -8.00 8.19 16.71
N ALA A 27 -9.23 7.84 17.09
CA ALA A 27 -9.45 6.78 18.07
C ALA A 27 -9.06 5.39 17.53
N LEU A 28 -9.37 5.09 16.26
CA LEU A 28 -8.96 3.85 15.61
C LEU A 28 -7.44 3.74 15.47
N ASP A 29 -6.78 4.83 15.07
CA ASP A 29 -5.30 4.89 14.94
C ASP A 29 -4.65 4.63 16.32
N LEU A 30 -5.20 5.18 17.42
CA LEU A 30 -4.73 4.87 18.76
C LEU A 30 -4.91 3.40 19.16
N LEU A 31 -6.05 2.80 18.82
CA LEU A 31 -6.31 1.39 19.10
C LEU A 31 -5.40 0.47 18.28
N VAL A 32 -5.05 0.84 17.05
CA VAL A 32 -4.06 0.11 16.24
C VAL A 32 -2.67 0.24 16.84
N ALA A 33 -2.25 1.44 17.22
CA ALA A 33 -0.91 1.71 17.72
C ALA A 33 -0.63 1.15 19.12
N HIS A 34 -1.62 1.16 19.99
CA HIS A 34 -1.45 0.83 21.42
C HIS A 34 -2.18 -0.44 21.87
N GLY A 35 -2.95 -1.08 20.99
CA GLY A 35 -3.81 -2.21 21.34
C GLY A 35 -5.02 -1.79 22.19
N PRO A 36 -5.54 -2.70 23.05
CA PRO A 36 -6.74 -2.43 23.83
C PRO A 36 -6.58 -1.26 24.81
N LEU A 37 -7.48 -0.28 24.76
CA LEU A 37 -7.47 0.92 25.58
C LEU A 37 -8.79 1.09 26.35
N THR A 38 -8.71 1.68 27.54
CA THR A 38 -9.91 2.13 28.27
C THR A 38 -10.45 3.43 27.66
N ARG A 39 -11.76 3.68 27.83
CA ARG A 39 -12.39 4.96 27.45
C ARG A 39 -11.64 6.18 28.02
N THR A 40 -11.22 6.10 29.28
CA THR A 40 -10.49 7.19 29.94
C THR A 40 -9.15 7.45 29.26
N ARG A 41 -8.44 6.40 28.82
CA ARG A 41 -7.16 6.54 28.14
C ARG A 41 -7.34 7.13 26.73
N ILE A 42 -8.36 6.69 26.00
CA ILE A 42 -8.71 7.26 24.67
C ILE A 42 -9.08 8.74 24.82
N SER A 43 -9.94 9.10 25.79
CA SER A 43 -10.28 10.50 26.09
C SER A 43 -9.03 11.34 26.35
N ALA A 44 -8.09 10.84 27.17
CA ALA A 44 -6.85 11.56 27.49
C ALA A 44 -5.93 11.74 26.28
N LEU A 45 -5.79 10.70 25.43
CA LEU A 45 -4.91 10.73 24.26
C LEU A 45 -5.48 11.57 23.10
N THR A 46 -6.81 11.60 22.95
CA THR A 46 -7.48 12.38 21.89
C THR A 46 -7.81 13.81 22.30
N GLY A 47 -7.73 14.16 23.59
CA GLY A 47 -8.20 15.43 24.11
C GLY A 47 -9.74 15.57 24.15
N LEU A 48 -10.48 14.53 23.80
CA LEU A 48 -11.95 14.54 23.78
C LEU A 48 -12.53 14.49 25.20
N SER A 49 -13.67 15.14 25.40
CA SER A 49 -14.41 15.01 26.65
C SER A 49 -14.88 13.55 26.87
N LYS A 50 -15.05 13.15 28.14
CA LYS A 50 -15.54 11.79 28.47
C LYS A 50 -16.87 11.44 27.78
N PRO A 51 -17.89 12.34 27.73
CA PRO A 51 -19.11 12.07 26.97
C PRO A 51 -18.87 11.86 25.47
N THR A 52 -18.03 12.71 24.85
CA THR A 52 -17.70 12.60 23.42
C THR A 52 -16.98 11.29 23.10
N ALA A 53 -15.98 10.91 23.90
CA ALA A 53 -15.30 9.62 23.76
C ALA A 53 -16.25 8.43 23.95
N SER A 54 -17.22 8.53 24.87
CA SER A 54 -18.24 7.49 25.07
C SER A 54 -19.13 7.31 23.83
N GLN A 55 -19.64 8.42 23.29
CA GLN A 55 -20.48 8.40 22.07
C GLN A 55 -19.70 7.88 20.85
N LEU A 56 -18.44 8.31 20.69
CA LEU A 56 -17.56 7.84 19.63
C LEU A 56 -17.36 6.32 19.70
N LEU A 57 -16.98 5.80 20.86
CA LEU A 57 -16.75 4.37 21.05
C LEU A 57 -18.03 3.54 20.90
N GLY A 58 -19.19 4.08 21.34
CA GLY A 58 -20.50 3.48 21.08
C GLY A 58 -20.76 3.30 19.57
N ARG A 59 -20.59 4.36 18.78
CA ARG A 59 -20.75 4.29 17.31
C ARG A 59 -19.79 3.30 16.66
N LEU A 60 -18.51 3.30 17.06
CA LEU A 60 -17.51 2.37 16.51
C LEU A 60 -17.86 0.92 16.87
N ALA A 61 -18.45 0.68 18.04
CA ALA A 61 -18.91 -0.65 18.43
C ALA A 61 -20.19 -1.04 17.66
N GLU A 62 -21.13 -0.13 17.46
CA GLU A 62 -22.34 -0.35 16.66
C GLU A 62 -22.02 -0.66 15.19
N THR A 63 -20.98 -0.05 14.64
CA THR A 63 -20.50 -0.36 13.28
C THR A 63 -19.64 -1.61 13.20
N GLY A 64 -19.35 -2.27 14.32
CA GLY A 64 -18.53 -3.48 14.40
C GLY A 64 -17.02 -3.24 14.20
N LEU A 65 -16.57 -1.99 14.11
CA LEU A 65 -15.14 -1.66 13.97
C LEU A 65 -14.36 -1.89 15.26
N VAL A 66 -15.02 -1.76 16.39
CA VAL A 66 -14.44 -1.90 17.73
C VAL A 66 -15.29 -2.87 18.53
N ARG A 67 -14.64 -3.74 19.27
CA ARG A 67 -15.28 -4.63 20.23
C ARG A 67 -14.82 -4.31 21.66
N THR A 68 -15.60 -4.75 22.63
CA THR A 68 -15.27 -4.58 24.04
C THR A 68 -14.78 -5.89 24.62
N ARG A 69 -13.78 -5.79 25.50
CA ARG A 69 -13.25 -6.91 26.28
C ARG A 69 -13.20 -6.51 27.76
N SER A 70 -13.64 -7.39 28.63
CA SER A 70 -13.44 -7.22 30.07
C SER A 70 -11.95 -7.29 30.40
N LYS A 71 -11.48 -6.46 31.31
CA LYS A 71 -10.12 -6.57 31.84
C LYS A 71 -10.01 -7.88 32.61
N GLU A 72 -8.95 -8.65 32.39
CA GLU A 72 -8.67 -9.83 33.21
C GLU A 72 -8.64 -9.47 34.69
N ARG A 73 -9.33 -10.26 35.53
CA ARG A 73 -9.44 -10.06 36.97
C ARG A 73 -8.04 -10.15 37.59
N GLY A 74 -7.61 -9.07 38.25
CA GLY A 74 -6.30 -9.07 38.94
C GLY A 74 -6.02 -7.88 39.84
N ARG A 75 -6.91 -6.86 39.89
CA ARG A 75 -6.79 -5.72 40.79
C ARG A 75 -8.16 -5.32 41.36
N PRO A 76 -8.25 -4.97 42.66
CA PRO A 76 -9.50 -4.44 43.26
C PRO A 76 -9.85 -3.09 42.59
N GLY A 77 -11.07 -3.00 42.07
CA GLY A 77 -11.65 -1.80 41.44
C GLY A 77 -12.71 -2.19 40.43
N PRO A 78 -13.61 -1.28 40.03
CA PRO A 78 -14.62 -1.57 39.01
C PRO A 78 -13.94 -1.97 37.70
N ASP A 79 -14.42 -3.05 37.10
CA ASP A 79 -13.90 -3.60 35.85
C ASP A 79 -13.91 -2.54 34.73
N ALA A 80 -12.75 -2.04 34.39
CA ALA A 80 -12.61 -1.08 33.28
C ALA A 80 -12.78 -1.79 31.96
N LEU A 81 -13.81 -1.44 31.19
CA LEU A 81 -14.07 -1.94 29.87
C LEU A 81 -12.93 -1.51 28.93
N LEU A 82 -12.29 -2.48 28.28
CA LEU A 82 -11.28 -2.26 27.24
C LEU A 82 -11.97 -2.27 25.87
N TYR A 83 -11.58 -1.35 25.04
CA TYR A 83 -11.97 -1.27 23.63
C TYR A 83 -10.79 -1.68 22.78
N GLU A 84 -11.02 -2.52 21.78
CA GLU A 84 -10.02 -2.97 20.83
C GLU A 84 -10.62 -3.02 19.43
N ILE A 85 -9.79 -2.95 18.39
CA ILE A 85 -10.24 -3.19 17.02
C ILE A 85 -10.82 -4.59 16.91
N ASP A 86 -11.98 -4.76 16.26
CA ASP A 86 -12.47 -6.10 15.90
C ASP A 86 -11.72 -6.57 14.63
N PRO A 87 -10.83 -7.56 14.72
CA PRO A 87 -10.08 -8.02 13.55
C PRO A 87 -10.97 -8.51 12.39
N ARG A 88 -12.24 -8.84 12.69
CA ARG A 88 -13.19 -9.34 11.69
C ARG A 88 -13.94 -8.23 10.96
N ALA A 89 -13.81 -6.98 11.42
CA ALA A 89 -14.56 -5.84 10.90
C ALA A 89 -14.31 -5.57 9.42
N ALA A 90 -13.06 -5.73 8.99
CA ALA A 90 -12.69 -5.61 7.58
C ALA A 90 -11.44 -6.44 7.29
N ARG A 91 -11.24 -6.74 6.03
CA ARG A 91 -10.02 -7.36 5.50
C ARG A 91 -9.51 -6.56 4.34
N VAL A 92 -8.20 -6.58 4.17
CA VAL A 92 -7.50 -6.00 3.02
C VAL A 92 -6.69 -7.09 2.35
N ALA A 93 -6.56 -7.01 1.04
CA ALA A 93 -5.65 -7.85 0.29
C ALA A 93 -4.48 -7.02 -0.22
N ALA A 94 -3.30 -7.61 -0.23
CA ALA A 94 -2.13 -7.05 -0.89
C ALA A 94 -1.56 -8.09 -1.84
N LEU A 95 -1.21 -7.66 -3.04
CA LEU A 95 -0.72 -8.48 -4.13
C LEU A 95 0.63 -7.97 -4.60
N SER A 96 1.50 -8.90 -4.93
CA SER A 96 2.71 -8.64 -5.71
C SER A 96 2.59 -9.39 -7.02
N VAL A 97 2.70 -8.66 -8.13
CA VAL A 97 2.64 -9.22 -9.48
C VAL A 97 4.04 -9.16 -10.08
N ASP A 98 4.57 -10.29 -10.44
CA ASP A 98 5.86 -10.43 -11.11
C ASP A 98 5.74 -11.35 -12.36
N PRO A 99 6.73 -11.44 -13.25
CA PRO A 99 6.66 -12.29 -14.44
C PRO A 99 6.46 -13.79 -14.14
N ARG A 100 6.73 -14.22 -12.91
CA ARG A 100 6.61 -15.61 -12.46
C ARG A 100 5.25 -15.91 -11.87
N GLY A 101 4.40 -14.90 -11.62
CA GLY A 101 3.06 -15.07 -11.09
C GLY A 101 2.59 -13.99 -10.14
N VAL A 102 1.60 -14.34 -9.34
CA VAL A 102 0.96 -13.44 -8.38
C VAL A 102 1.07 -14.03 -6.98
N SER A 103 1.62 -13.27 -6.07
CA SER A 103 1.58 -13.55 -4.64
C SER A 103 0.52 -12.68 -3.97
N ALA A 104 -0.33 -13.28 -3.14
CA ALA A 104 -1.39 -12.59 -2.42
C ALA A 104 -1.27 -12.82 -0.92
N VAL A 105 -1.54 -11.79 -0.14
CA VAL A 105 -1.76 -11.87 1.30
C VAL A 105 -3.08 -11.20 1.63
N VAL A 106 -3.78 -11.77 2.60
CA VAL A 106 -4.97 -11.17 3.20
C VAL A 106 -4.64 -10.86 4.66
N ALA A 107 -4.86 -9.62 5.06
CA ALA A 107 -4.72 -9.18 6.42
C ALA A 107 -6.06 -8.72 6.99
N ASP A 108 -6.22 -8.84 8.30
CA ASP A 108 -7.32 -8.21 9.02
C ASP A 108 -7.07 -6.70 9.18
N ILE A 109 -8.07 -5.98 9.68
CA ILE A 109 -7.98 -4.53 9.88
C ILE A 109 -6.91 -4.12 10.91
N ALA A 110 -6.45 -5.04 11.76
CA ALA A 110 -5.36 -4.82 12.70
C ALA A 110 -3.97 -5.06 12.06
N GLY A 111 -3.90 -5.45 10.78
CA GLY A 111 -2.68 -5.72 10.05
C GLY A 111 -2.13 -7.14 10.21
N THR A 112 -2.85 -8.02 10.91
CA THR A 112 -2.44 -9.42 11.06
C THR A 112 -2.71 -10.18 9.76
N VAL A 113 -1.68 -10.81 9.20
CA VAL A 113 -1.85 -11.67 8.02
C VAL A 113 -2.59 -12.94 8.40
N VAL A 114 -3.75 -13.13 7.79
CA VAL A 114 -4.66 -14.25 8.06
C VAL A 114 -4.72 -15.27 6.91
N GLY A 115 -4.20 -14.93 5.73
CA GLY A 115 -4.13 -15.83 4.60
C GLY A 115 -3.05 -15.43 3.61
N ARG A 116 -2.46 -16.43 2.91
CA ARG A 116 -1.43 -16.24 1.89
C ARG A 116 -1.67 -17.20 0.74
N ALA A 117 -1.35 -16.78 -0.48
CA ALA A 117 -1.34 -17.67 -1.63
C ALA A 117 -0.32 -17.20 -2.66
N ARG A 118 0.13 -18.12 -3.50
CA ARG A 118 0.87 -17.82 -4.72
C ARG A 118 0.25 -18.61 -5.87
N VAL A 119 0.08 -17.96 -7.00
CA VAL A 119 -0.35 -18.55 -8.26
C VAL A 119 0.75 -18.30 -9.28
N ALA A 120 1.34 -19.36 -9.81
CA ALA A 120 2.38 -19.24 -10.83
C ALA A 120 1.76 -18.79 -12.15
N ALA A 121 2.48 -17.93 -12.87
CA ALA A 121 2.17 -17.65 -14.26
C ALA A 121 2.66 -18.84 -15.11
N GLU A 122 1.77 -19.41 -15.91
CA GLU A 122 2.18 -20.37 -16.93
C GLU A 122 2.75 -19.58 -18.13
N PRO A 123 3.77 -20.14 -18.82
CA PRO A 123 4.24 -19.54 -20.06
C PRO A 123 3.07 -19.29 -21.01
N ALA A 124 2.91 -18.04 -21.44
CA ALA A 124 1.83 -17.70 -22.37
C ALA A 124 2.11 -18.38 -23.72
N ALA A 125 1.16 -19.17 -24.22
CA ALA A 125 1.18 -19.59 -25.61
C ALA A 125 1.00 -18.37 -26.50
N GLU A 126 1.69 -18.31 -27.64
CA GLU A 126 1.52 -17.24 -28.64
C GLU A 126 0.02 -17.08 -28.97
N GLY A 127 -0.51 -15.85 -28.79
CA GLY A 127 -1.91 -15.54 -29.03
C GLY A 127 -2.87 -15.82 -27.88
N SER A 128 -2.39 -16.21 -26.68
CA SER A 128 -3.25 -16.38 -25.52
C SER A 128 -3.73 -15.02 -25.00
N ARG A 129 -5.01 -14.97 -24.61
CA ARG A 129 -5.58 -13.79 -23.93
C ARG A 129 -4.82 -13.53 -22.64
N ASP A 130 -4.65 -12.26 -22.33
CA ASP A 130 -4.14 -11.85 -21.03
C ASP A 130 -4.94 -12.47 -19.89
N ARG A 131 -4.24 -13.22 -19.03
CA ARG A 131 -4.81 -13.93 -17.89
C ARG A 131 -4.50 -13.22 -16.56
N THR A 132 -3.92 -12.02 -16.59
CA THR A 132 -3.45 -11.34 -15.38
C THR A 132 -4.58 -11.09 -14.40
N ALA A 133 -5.72 -10.58 -14.86
CA ALA A 133 -6.89 -10.37 -13.99
C ALA A 133 -7.39 -11.68 -13.36
N TRP A 134 -7.36 -12.80 -14.12
CA TRP A 134 -7.71 -14.11 -13.60
C TRP A 134 -6.70 -14.60 -12.56
N LEU A 135 -5.39 -14.47 -12.81
CA LEU A 135 -4.34 -14.86 -11.86
C LEU A 135 -4.46 -14.08 -10.54
N VAL A 136 -4.73 -12.79 -10.64
CA VAL A 136 -4.95 -11.90 -9.49
C VAL A 136 -6.18 -12.35 -8.70
N GLY A 137 -7.31 -12.60 -9.36
CA GLY A 137 -8.54 -13.09 -8.73
C GLY A 137 -8.33 -14.43 -8.02
N GLU A 138 -7.71 -15.40 -8.70
CA GLU A 138 -7.43 -16.73 -8.12
C GLU A 138 -6.47 -16.66 -6.92
N ALA A 139 -5.45 -15.78 -6.96
CA ALA A 139 -4.53 -15.61 -5.85
C ALA A 139 -5.25 -15.07 -4.60
N VAL A 140 -6.10 -14.05 -4.79
CA VAL A 140 -6.91 -13.49 -3.68
C VAL A 140 -7.89 -14.53 -3.14
N ASP A 141 -8.59 -15.25 -4.01
CA ASP A 141 -9.56 -16.27 -3.60
C ASP A 141 -8.89 -17.40 -2.82
N ARG A 142 -7.69 -17.85 -3.21
CA ARG A 142 -6.91 -18.85 -2.45
C ARG A 142 -6.51 -18.30 -1.08
N ALA A 143 -6.03 -17.06 -1.01
CA ALA A 143 -5.65 -16.43 0.26
C ALA A 143 -6.86 -16.24 1.19
N LEU A 144 -8.02 -15.87 0.66
CA LEU A 144 -9.27 -15.77 1.42
C LEU A 144 -9.76 -17.13 1.93
N ARG A 145 -9.65 -18.19 1.13
CA ARG A 145 -9.97 -19.56 1.57
C ARG A 145 -9.09 -19.98 2.73
N GLN A 146 -7.78 -19.72 2.65
CA GLN A 146 -6.86 -20.01 3.75
C GLN A 146 -7.20 -19.22 5.02
N ALA A 147 -7.64 -17.96 4.86
CA ALA A 147 -8.07 -17.11 5.97
C ALA A 147 -9.39 -17.57 6.63
N GLY A 148 -10.04 -18.62 6.15
CA GLY A 148 -11.33 -19.06 6.64
C GLY A 148 -12.45 -18.02 6.42
N SER A 149 -12.32 -17.18 5.41
CA SER A 149 -13.15 -15.97 5.23
C SER A 149 -14.45 -16.22 4.49
N GLY A 150 -14.65 -17.40 3.96
CA GLY A 150 -15.83 -17.70 3.17
C GLY A 150 -15.96 -16.76 1.95
N GLN A 151 -17.10 -16.10 1.83
CA GLN A 151 -17.42 -15.22 0.68
C GLN A 151 -17.12 -13.73 0.91
N HIS A 152 -16.47 -13.36 2.01
CA HIS A 152 -16.21 -11.95 2.31
C HIS A 152 -15.06 -11.42 1.46
N ARG A 153 -15.40 -10.56 0.49
CA ARG A 153 -14.41 -9.87 -0.33
C ARG A 153 -13.58 -8.88 0.50
N PRO A 154 -12.31 -8.60 0.13
CA PRO A 154 -11.53 -7.56 0.80
C PRO A 154 -12.19 -6.20 0.66
N HIS A 155 -12.13 -5.39 1.70
CA HIS A 155 -12.60 -3.99 1.66
C HIS A 155 -11.82 -3.15 0.64
N THR A 156 -10.55 -3.45 0.49
CA THR A 156 -9.65 -2.82 -0.49
C THR A 156 -8.57 -3.83 -0.86
N THR A 157 -8.15 -3.83 -2.11
CA THR A 157 -7.01 -4.59 -2.60
C THR A 157 -5.91 -3.65 -3.09
N VAL A 158 -4.69 -3.84 -2.60
CA VAL A 158 -3.50 -3.12 -3.07
C VAL A 158 -2.70 -4.05 -3.98
N VAL A 159 -2.38 -3.59 -5.18
CA VAL A 159 -1.57 -4.33 -6.16
C VAL A 159 -0.23 -3.63 -6.29
N GLY A 160 0.82 -4.29 -5.78
CA GLY A 160 2.20 -3.89 -5.97
C GLY A 160 2.73 -4.42 -7.28
N THR A 161 3.32 -3.57 -8.09
CA THR A 161 3.86 -3.91 -9.39
C THR A 161 5.12 -3.09 -9.69
N PRO A 162 6.11 -3.64 -10.41
CA PRO A 162 7.15 -2.83 -11.01
C PRO A 162 6.58 -1.75 -11.93
N GLY A 163 7.30 -0.64 -12.09
CA GLY A 163 6.91 0.47 -12.93
C GLY A 163 6.13 1.57 -12.21
N ALA A 164 5.87 2.66 -12.93
CA ALA A 164 5.25 3.86 -12.39
C ALA A 164 3.76 3.91 -12.71
N VAL A 165 2.95 4.21 -11.72
CA VAL A 165 1.52 4.48 -11.90
C VAL A 165 1.32 5.98 -12.01
N ASP A 166 0.82 6.44 -13.15
CA ASP A 166 0.48 7.86 -13.34
C ASP A 166 -0.68 8.23 -12.41
N PRO A 167 -0.47 9.16 -11.46
CA PRO A 167 -1.47 9.49 -10.46
C PRO A 167 -2.72 10.18 -11.01
N ARG A 168 -2.69 10.65 -12.26
CA ARG A 168 -3.81 11.33 -12.91
C ARG A 168 -4.66 10.38 -13.74
N SER A 169 -4.01 9.49 -14.50
CA SER A 169 -4.69 8.55 -15.40
C SER A 169 -4.87 7.15 -14.82
N GLY A 170 -4.09 6.79 -13.77
CA GLY A 170 -4.01 5.42 -13.25
C GLY A 170 -3.29 4.46 -14.20
N GLU A 171 -2.71 4.96 -15.29
CA GLU A 171 -2.03 4.15 -16.30
C GLU A 171 -0.67 3.68 -15.77
N LEU A 172 -0.39 2.38 -15.90
CA LEU A 172 0.92 1.81 -15.54
C LEU A 172 1.91 2.05 -16.69
N ARG A 173 3.08 2.56 -16.33
CA ARG A 173 4.20 2.84 -17.24
C ARG A 173 5.45 2.13 -16.74
N TYR A 174 6.45 1.95 -17.60
CA TYR A 174 7.75 1.36 -17.27
C TYR A 174 7.71 -0.10 -16.78
N ALA A 175 6.65 -0.86 -17.09
CA ALA A 175 6.50 -2.28 -16.71
C ALA A 175 6.21 -3.20 -17.92
N PRO A 176 7.04 -3.20 -18.97
CA PRO A 176 6.76 -3.90 -20.25
C PRO A 176 6.80 -5.42 -20.15
N HIS A 177 7.48 -5.94 -19.14
CA HIS A 177 7.61 -7.38 -18.88
C HIS A 177 6.39 -7.97 -18.16
N LEU A 178 5.36 -7.17 -17.91
CA LEU A 178 4.10 -7.58 -17.34
C LEU A 178 3.00 -7.46 -18.40
N PRO A 179 2.82 -8.47 -19.27
CA PRO A 179 1.78 -8.43 -20.30
C PRO A 179 0.41 -8.24 -19.62
N GLY A 180 -0.40 -7.37 -20.23
CA GLY A 180 -1.77 -7.11 -19.79
C GLY A 180 -1.95 -6.07 -18.68
N LEU A 181 -0.89 -5.65 -18.01
CA LEU A 181 -0.97 -4.56 -17.04
C LEU A 181 -0.89 -3.16 -17.67
N HIS A 182 -0.75 -3.07 -19.00
CA HIS A 182 -0.69 -1.80 -19.74
C HIS A 182 -2.04 -1.32 -20.27
N SER A 183 -3.12 -2.06 -20.01
CA SER A 183 -4.46 -1.69 -20.45
C SER A 183 -4.95 -0.44 -19.68
N ARG A 184 -5.56 0.51 -20.38
CA ARG A 184 -6.27 1.63 -19.75
C ARG A 184 -7.49 1.16 -18.94
N THR A 185 -7.93 -0.05 -19.16
CA THR A 185 -9.03 -0.72 -18.47
C THR A 185 -8.56 -1.56 -17.29
N LEU A 186 -7.25 -1.71 -17.08
CA LEU A 186 -6.67 -2.56 -16.04
C LEU A 186 -7.30 -2.34 -14.67
N HIS A 187 -7.41 -1.10 -14.24
CA HIS A 187 -7.99 -0.77 -12.92
C HIS A 187 -9.44 -1.27 -12.82
N THR A 188 -10.23 -1.08 -13.87
CA THR A 188 -11.63 -1.53 -13.93
C THR A 188 -11.71 -3.05 -13.95
N GLU A 189 -10.91 -3.71 -14.78
CA GLU A 189 -10.86 -5.17 -14.89
C GLU A 189 -10.46 -5.83 -13.56
N LEU A 190 -9.47 -5.27 -12.88
CA LEU A 190 -9.07 -5.73 -11.54
C LEU A 190 -10.15 -5.46 -10.49
N ALA A 191 -10.79 -4.30 -10.51
CA ALA A 191 -11.87 -3.97 -9.58
C ALA A 191 -13.08 -4.91 -9.76
N GLU A 192 -13.43 -5.26 -10.98
CA GLU A 192 -14.47 -6.24 -11.31
C GLU A 192 -14.07 -7.65 -10.86
N ALA A 193 -12.85 -8.09 -11.19
CA ALA A 193 -12.36 -9.42 -10.81
C ALA A 193 -12.28 -9.61 -9.30
N LEU A 194 -11.90 -8.56 -8.57
CA LEU A 194 -11.72 -8.58 -7.12
C LEU A 194 -12.99 -8.19 -6.33
N GLY A 195 -13.98 -7.63 -7.02
CA GLY A 195 -15.26 -7.25 -6.42
C GLY A 195 -15.17 -6.11 -5.40
N GLY A 196 -14.23 -5.19 -5.57
CA GLY A 196 -14.05 -4.06 -4.67
C GLY A 196 -12.99 -3.05 -5.13
N PRO A 197 -12.74 -2.00 -4.34
CA PRO A 197 -11.76 -0.98 -4.66
C PRO A 197 -10.34 -1.55 -4.81
N VAL A 198 -9.64 -1.13 -5.85
CA VAL A 198 -8.26 -1.51 -6.14
C VAL A 198 -7.38 -0.26 -6.10
N VAL A 199 -6.22 -0.39 -5.49
CA VAL A 199 -5.13 0.59 -5.54
C VAL A 199 -3.94 -0.08 -6.19
N ILE A 200 -3.42 0.49 -7.26
CA ILE A 200 -2.18 0.02 -7.90
C ILE A 200 -1.07 0.97 -7.48
N GLU A 201 0.05 0.43 -7.00
CA GLU A 201 1.19 1.22 -6.55
C GLU A 201 2.49 0.54 -6.98
N ASN A 202 3.53 1.33 -7.16
CA ASN A 202 4.88 0.83 -7.39
C ASN A 202 5.38 0.01 -6.19
N ASP A 203 6.05 -1.11 -6.44
CA ASP A 203 6.53 -2.03 -5.42
C ASP A 203 7.59 -1.42 -4.49
N VAL A 204 8.51 -0.59 -5.02
CA VAL A 204 9.51 0.15 -4.22
C VAL A 204 8.84 1.19 -3.32
N ASN A 205 7.78 1.85 -3.80
CA ASN A 205 6.98 2.76 -3.01
C ASN A 205 6.28 2.04 -1.84
N LEU A 206 5.74 0.85 -2.10
CA LEU A 206 5.13 0.02 -1.05
C LEU A 206 6.16 -0.46 -0.03
N ALA A 207 7.37 -0.84 -0.47
CA ALA A 207 8.47 -1.20 0.43
C ALA A 207 8.85 -0.01 1.33
N ALA A 208 8.96 1.20 0.77
CA ALA A 208 9.27 2.39 1.56
C ALA A 208 8.17 2.76 2.56
N LEU A 209 6.89 2.56 2.20
CA LEU A 209 5.77 2.68 3.14
C LEU A 209 5.89 1.67 4.29
N ALA A 210 6.26 0.42 3.99
CA ALA A 210 6.46 -0.60 5.01
C ALA A 210 7.63 -0.24 5.95
N GLU A 211 8.76 0.21 5.40
CA GLU A 211 9.91 0.67 6.18
C GLU A 211 9.56 1.84 7.11
N ARG A 212 8.76 2.78 6.62
CA ARG A 212 8.30 3.91 7.44
C ARG A 212 7.36 3.48 8.58
N HIS A 213 6.50 2.49 8.34
CA HIS A 213 5.53 2.05 9.35
C HIS A 213 6.13 1.08 10.37
N THR A 214 6.95 0.13 9.94
CA THR A 214 7.41 -1.00 10.78
C THR A 214 8.91 -1.27 10.71
N GLY A 215 9.64 -0.63 9.79
CA GLY A 215 11.04 -0.91 9.50
C GLY A 215 12.01 0.18 9.97
N ALA A 216 13.12 0.31 9.24
CA ALA A 216 14.27 1.17 9.59
C ALA A 216 13.95 2.68 9.46
N ALA A 217 12.97 3.06 8.62
CA ALA A 217 12.57 4.46 8.44
C ALA A 217 11.48 4.90 9.44
N ARG A 218 11.18 4.11 10.46
CA ARG A 218 10.20 4.45 11.47
C ARG A 218 10.59 5.72 12.25
N GLY A 219 9.72 6.72 12.26
CA GLY A 219 9.93 8.01 12.92
C GLY A 219 10.75 9.01 12.08
N HIS A 220 11.07 8.68 10.83
CA HIS A 220 11.70 9.60 9.88
C HIS A 220 10.65 10.09 8.87
N ASP A 221 10.52 11.41 8.76
CA ASP A 221 9.63 12.05 7.79
C ASP A 221 10.33 12.28 6.45
N ASP A 222 11.66 12.40 6.46
CA ASP A 222 12.50 12.59 5.28
C ASP A 222 13.47 11.42 5.16
N PHE A 223 13.36 10.66 4.07
CA PHE A 223 14.30 9.58 3.75
C PHE A 223 14.19 9.16 2.29
N VAL A 224 15.19 8.44 1.82
CA VAL A 224 15.20 7.78 0.52
C VAL A 224 15.45 6.29 0.76
N LEU A 225 14.57 5.45 0.19
CA LEU A 225 14.82 4.03 0.08
C LEU A 225 15.40 3.74 -1.30
N LEU A 226 16.53 3.05 -1.35
CA LEU A 226 17.10 2.50 -2.58
C LEU A 226 16.79 1.01 -2.65
N TRP A 227 16.25 0.60 -3.79
CA TRP A 227 15.97 -0.79 -4.11
C TRP A 227 16.95 -1.27 -5.18
N VAL A 228 17.68 -2.32 -4.87
CA VAL A 228 18.65 -2.95 -5.80
C VAL A 228 18.31 -4.43 -5.91
N ASP A 229 17.85 -4.84 -7.10
CA ASP A 229 17.46 -6.22 -7.42
C ASP A 229 17.66 -6.44 -8.94
N ASP A 230 16.76 -7.16 -9.60
CA ASP A 230 16.71 -7.27 -11.07
C ASP A 230 16.64 -5.88 -11.73
N GLY A 231 16.02 -4.92 -11.07
CA GLY A 231 16.02 -3.51 -11.39
C GLY A 231 16.60 -2.64 -10.26
N ILE A 232 16.76 -1.35 -10.54
CA ILE A 232 17.09 -0.34 -9.55
C ILE A 232 16.00 0.72 -9.52
N GLY A 233 15.54 1.05 -8.33
CA GLY A 233 14.54 2.10 -8.08
C GLY A 233 14.80 2.81 -6.77
N ALA A 234 14.07 3.88 -6.54
CA ALA A 234 14.05 4.57 -5.28
C ALA A 234 12.63 5.01 -4.90
N ALA A 235 12.39 5.17 -3.62
CA ALA A 235 11.23 5.89 -3.12
C ALA A 235 11.71 7.03 -2.22
N VAL A 236 11.12 8.19 -2.39
CA VAL A 236 11.51 9.42 -1.71
C VAL A 236 10.37 9.89 -0.84
N PHE A 237 10.65 10.12 0.44
CA PHE A 237 9.73 10.76 1.38
C PHE A 237 10.25 12.15 1.75
N VAL A 238 9.35 13.13 1.72
CA VAL A 238 9.59 14.51 2.15
C VAL A 238 8.40 14.95 3.01
N ASP A 239 8.68 15.50 4.19
CA ASP A 239 7.65 15.91 5.16
C ASP A 239 6.64 14.79 5.44
N GLY A 240 7.09 13.53 5.52
CA GLY A 240 6.24 12.37 5.74
C GLY A 240 5.34 11.96 4.56
N VAL A 241 5.53 12.56 3.39
CA VAL A 241 4.75 12.30 2.19
C VAL A 241 5.60 11.62 1.11
N LEU A 242 5.09 10.53 0.57
CA LEU A 242 5.73 9.83 -0.56
C LEU A 242 5.66 10.70 -1.82
N LEU A 243 6.82 11.01 -2.38
CA LEU A 243 6.96 11.79 -3.60
C LEU A 243 6.78 10.88 -4.83
N ARG A 244 5.63 10.97 -5.48
CA ARG A 244 5.34 10.20 -6.72
C ARG A 244 5.76 10.92 -7.99
N GLY A 245 5.93 12.25 -7.94
CA GLY A 245 6.16 13.07 -9.12
C GLY A 245 4.90 13.28 -9.97
N ALA A 246 5.03 14.06 -11.02
CA ALA A 246 3.90 14.47 -11.86
C ALA A 246 3.30 13.30 -12.68
N THR A 247 4.10 12.29 -12.98
CA THR A 247 3.74 11.14 -13.82
C THR A 247 3.90 9.79 -13.11
N GLY A 248 4.12 9.82 -11.79
CA GLY A 248 4.41 8.61 -11.00
C GLY A 248 5.87 8.15 -11.07
N GLY A 249 6.71 8.76 -11.92
CA GLY A 249 8.08 8.31 -12.18
C GLY A 249 9.15 8.89 -11.23
N ALA A 250 8.79 9.49 -10.11
CA ALA A 250 9.79 9.87 -9.12
C ALA A 250 10.43 8.60 -8.54
N GLY A 251 11.77 8.54 -8.56
CA GLY A 251 12.48 7.35 -8.10
C GLY A 251 12.84 6.32 -9.17
N GLU A 252 12.45 6.54 -10.43
CA GLU A 252 12.85 5.70 -11.57
C GLU A 252 14.34 5.92 -11.95
N LEU A 253 15.23 5.68 -10.99
CA LEU A 253 16.67 5.92 -11.11
C LEU A 253 17.33 5.06 -12.20
N GLY A 254 16.79 3.89 -12.46
CA GLY A 254 17.31 2.96 -13.46
C GLY A 254 17.44 3.58 -14.84
N TYR A 255 16.61 4.57 -15.17
CA TYR A 255 16.59 5.26 -16.46
C TYR A 255 17.55 6.47 -16.54
N MET A 256 18.24 6.82 -15.47
CA MET A 256 19.15 7.95 -15.49
C MET A 256 20.31 7.70 -16.48
N PRO A 257 20.58 8.64 -17.41
CA PRO A 257 21.71 8.52 -18.30
C PRO A 257 23.02 8.69 -17.52
N LEU A 258 23.98 7.81 -17.76
CA LEU A 258 25.33 7.90 -17.20
C LEU A 258 26.38 7.88 -18.31
N PRO A 259 27.48 8.63 -18.15
CA PRO A 259 28.61 8.56 -19.07
C PRO A 259 29.15 7.11 -19.17
N GLY A 260 29.29 6.60 -20.39
CA GLY A 260 29.78 5.24 -20.63
C GLY A 260 28.75 4.12 -20.53
N ALA A 261 27.54 4.40 -20.05
CA ALA A 261 26.46 3.44 -20.06
C ALA A 261 25.65 3.54 -21.38
N PRO A 262 25.10 2.42 -21.89
CA PRO A 262 24.15 2.46 -23.00
C PRO A 262 22.96 3.35 -22.61
N LEU A 263 22.49 4.20 -23.53
CA LEU A 263 21.26 4.94 -23.31
C LEU A 263 20.09 3.96 -23.25
N ALA A 264 19.16 4.21 -22.34
CA ALA A 264 17.88 3.50 -22.31
C ALA A 264 17.20 3.66 -23.68
N ARG A 265 17.04 2.57 -24.43
CA ARG A 265 16.41 2.61 -25.75
C ARG A 265 14.90 2.59 -25.55
N GLY A 266 14.28 3.70 -25.88
CA GLY A 266 12.82 3.85 -25.88
C GLY A 266 12.32 4.87 -24.85
N GLY A 267 11.26 5.60 -25.24
CA GLY A 267 10.53 6.49 -24.34
C GLY A 267 9.73 5.72 -23.29
N PRO A 268 8.90 6.40 -22.51
CA PRO A 268 8.02 5.77 -21.54
C PRO A 268 7.19 4.65 -22.19
N GLY A 269 7.46 3.41 -21.82
CA GLY A 269 6.80 2.22 -22.38
C GLY A 269 7.66 1.32 -23.29
N ALA A 270 8.88 1.72 -23.64
CA ALA A 270 9.77 0.91 -24.49
C ALA A 270 10.84 0.16 -23.68
N TYR A 271 10.40 -0.62 -22.72
CA TYR A 271 11.28 -1.62 -22.07
C TYR A 271 11.21 -2.91 -22.88
N ALA A 272 12.27 -3.29 -23.52
CA ALA A 272 12.37 -4.53 -24.28
C ALA A 272 13.29 -5.52 -23.55
N GLY A 273 12.74 -6.25 -22.58
CA GLY A 273 13.40 -7.39 -21.92
C GLY A 273 14.56 -7.04 -20.96
N PRO A 274 15.17 -8.05 -20.33
CA PRO A 274 16.26 -7.87 -19.36
C PRO A 274 17.53 -7.22 -19.96
N ASP A 275 17.69 -7.27 -21.27
CA ASP A 275 18.83 -6.67 -21.98
C ASP A 275 18.58 -5.24 -22.48
N ALA A 276 17.38 -4.70 -22.30
CA ALA A 276 17.02 -3.35 -22.75
C ALA A 276 17.30 -2.27 -21.71
N GLY A 277 17.84 -2.63 -20.55
CA GLY A 277 18.24 -1.71 -19.50
C GLY A 277 19.44 -0.86 -19.93
N GLY A 278 19.17 0.32 -20.44
CA GLY A 278 20.18 1.36 -20.58
C GLY A 278 20.32 2.18 -19.30
N GLY A 279 21.22 3.15 -19.32
CA GLY A 279 21.42 4.07 -18.20
C GLY A 279 21.98 3.40 -16.94
N PHE A 280 21.59 3.92 -15.78
CA PHE A 280 22.10 3.49 -14.48
C PHE A 280 21.83 2.01 -14.19
N GLN A 281 20.66 1.51 -14.56
CA GLN A 281 20.29 0.11 -14.33
C GLN A 281 21.24 -0.88 -14.96
N SER A 282 21.80 -0.59 -16.15
CA SER A 282 22.71 -1.48 -16.85
C SER A 282 24.01 -1.76 -16.08
N LEU A 283 24.38 -0.88 -15.15
CA LEU A 283 25.61 -0.97 -14.38
C LEU A 283 25.40 -1.52 -12.96
N VAL A 284 24.30 -1.16 -12.32
CA VAL A 284 24.14 -1.38 -10.87
C VAL A 284 23.03 -2.36 -10.48
N SER A 285 22.19 -2.81 -11.42
CA SER A 285 21.28 -3.92 -11.16
C SER A 285 22.06 -5.22 -10.91
N VAL A 286 21.47 -6.19 -10.21
CA VAL A 286 22.11 -7.49 -10.00
C VAL A 286 22.63 -8.10 -11.29
N PRO A 287 21.84 -8.17 -12.39
CA PRO A 287 22.36 -8.62 -13.69
C PRO A 287 23.49 -7.74 -14.23
N GLY A 288 23.45 -6.42 -14.00
CA GLY A 288 24.50 -5.49 -14.41
C GLY A 288 25.84 -5.78 -13.72
N VAL A 289 25.81 -5.88 -12.40
CA VAL A 289 26.98 -6.23 -11.59
C VAL A 289 27.54 -7.60 -11.95
N CYS A 290 26.70 -8.62 -12.11
CA CYS A 290 27.13 -9.96 -12.51
C CYS A 290 27.86 -9.95 -13.88
N ARG A 291 27.38 -9.17 -14.85
CA ARG A 291 28.07 -9.03 -16.15
C ARG A 291 29.43 -8.35 -16.04
N THR A 292 29.60 -7.44 -15.08
CA THR A 292 30.87 -6.70 -14.91
C THR A 292 31.92 -7.51 -14.16
N LEU A 293 31.49 -8.40 -13.28
CA LEU A 293 32.39 -9.21 -12.45
C LEU A 293 32.77 -10.56 -13.08
N GLY A 294 32.17 -10.93 -14.24
CA GLY A 294 32.43 -12.18 -14.97
C GLY A 294 31.61 -13.31 -14.46
#